data_1254c3a1ddee830131e48989766997f1
#
_entry.id   1254c3a1ddee830131e48989766997f1
#
_cell.length_a   1.000
_cell.length_b   1.000
_cell.length_c   1.000
_cell.angle_alpha   90.00
_cell.angle_beta   90.00
_cell.angle_gamma   90.00
#
_symmetry.space_group_name_H-M   'P 1'
#
loop_
_entity.id
_entity.type
_entity.pdbx_description
1 polymer ?
#
loop_
_entity_poly.entity_id
_entity_poly.type
_entity_poly.pdbx_seq_one_letter_code
_entity_poly.pdbx_strand_id
1 'polypeptide(L)'
;MSILEDEATAQIARRLRLERDARGWSLADLAERSGVAKATISKIEREEASPTAVVLVRLAGAFDLTFAGLLLRAEGEKERLSRAADQPVWRDPDTGYTRKQIFSRPDHPLEIVEVEMPAGQKVVLPASSYARIRQAIRVQAGALVIIEGGERQALSAGDCLGFGPPSEVTIANESAAPCTYLVVLARS
;
A
#
# COMPACT_ATOMS: atom_id res chain seq x y z
N MET A 1 -28.72 19.40 1.12
CA MET A 1 -27.38 18.82 0.99
C MET A 1 -27.34 17.71 2.01
N SER A 2 -26.93 16.51 1.64
CA SER A 2 -26.96 15.35 2.53
C SER A 2 -25.74 15.34 3.44
N ILE A 3 -25.89 14.91 4.69
CA ILE A 3 -24.79 14.76 5.66
C ILE A 3 -23.63 13.92 5.07
N LEU A 4 -23.94 12.93 4.23
CA LEU A 4 -22.95 12.09 3.53
C LEU A 4 -22.13 12.85 2.48
N GLU A 5 -22.72 13.84 1.80
CA GLU A 5 -22.02 14.67 0.81
C GLU A 5 -21.07 15.66 1.48
N ASP A 6 -21.44 16.20 2.64
CA ASP A 6 -20.61 17.11 3.42
C ASP A 6 -19.39 16.36 4.01
N GLU A 7 -19.59 15.13 4.49
CA GLU A 7 -18.52 14.29 5.02
C GLU A 7 -17.50 13.89 3.93
N ALA A 8 -17.99 13.47 2.75
CA ALA A 8 -17.10 13.13 1.62
C ALA A 8 -16.29 14.35 1.14
N THR A 9 -16.90 15.53 1.12
CA THR A 9 -16.22 16.77 0.74
C THR A 9 -15.12 17.13 1.74
N ALA A 10 -15.39 17.01 3.04
CA ALA A 10 -14.40 17.25 4.09
C ALA A 10 -13.21 16.27 4.01
N GLN A 11 -13.48 14.98 3.76
CA GLN A 11 -12.44 13.96 3.58
C GLN A 11 -11.53 14.28 2.38
N ILE A 12 -12.11 14.69 1.24
CA ILE A 12 -11.36 15.10 0.05
C ILE A 12 -10.49 16.34 0.34
N ALA A 13 -11.07 17.37 0.98
CA ALA A 13 -10.36 18.61 1.33
C ALA A 13 -9.13 18.33 2.21
N ARG A 14 -9.34 17.53 3.25
CA ARG A 14 -8.28 17.10 4.15
C ARG A 14 -7.21 16.28 3.43
N ARG A 15 -7.60 15.37 2.52
CA ARG A 15 -6.66 14.57 1.75
C ARG A 15 -5.81 15.44 0.82
N LEU A 16 -6.39 16.38 0.11
CA LEU A 16 -5.67 17.32 -0.75
C LEU A 16 -4.60 18.08 0.03
N ARG A 17 -4.95 18.59 1.20
CA ARG A 17 -4.01 19.28 2.07
C ARG A 17 -2.87 18.37 2.53
N LEU A 18 -3.17 17.12 2.94
CA LEU A 18 -2.15 16.13 3.34
C LEU A 18 -1.20 15.78 2.20
N GLU A 19 -1.70 15.61 0.97
CA GLU A 19 -0.86 15.32 -0.20
C GLU A 19 0.06 16.50 -0.53
N ARG A 20 -0.43 17.74 -0.41
CA ARG A 20 0.36 18.96 -0.62
C ARG A 20 1.42 19.12 0.46
N ASP A 21 1.04 19.01 1.73
CA ASP A 21 1.95 19.17 2.88
C ASP A 21 3.05 18.09 2.90
N ALA A 22 2.71 16.84 2.56
CA ALA A 22 3.66 15.73 2.46
C ALA A 22 4.76 15.96 1.40
N ARG A 23 4.48 16.80 0.38
CA ARG A 23 5.45 17.19 -0.65
C ARG A 23 6.16 18.51 -0.33
N GLY A 24 5.85 19.13 0.79
CA GLY A 24 6.39 20.44 1.17
C GLY A 24 5.92 21.58 0.26
N TRP A 25 4.80 21.42 -0.45
CA TRP A 25 4.33 22.41 -1.41
C TRP A 25 3.49 23.50 -0.74
N SER A 26 3.68 24.73 -1.18
CA SER A 26 2.77 25.83 -0.90
C SER A 26 1.50 25.73 -1.75
N LEU A 27 0.47 26.49 -1.41
CA LEU A 27 -0.71 26.62 -2.27
C LEU A 27 -0.39 27.17 -3.67
N ALA A 28 0.69 27.97 -3.80
CA ALA A 28 1.15 28.49 -5.09
C ALA A 28 1.78 27.38 -5.94
N ASP A 29 2.63 26.54 -5.33
CA ASP A 29 3.25 25.40 -6.02
C ASP A 29 2.19 24.41 -6.54
N LEU A 30 1.17 24.12 -5.74
CA LEU A 30 0.07 23.24 -6.18
C LEU A 30 -0.77 23.91 -7.29
N ALA A 31 -1.00 25.22 -7.22
CA ALA A 31 -1.74 25.95 -8.25
C ALA A 31 -0.98 25.92 -9.60
N GLU A 32 0.32 26.14 -9.58
CA GLU A 32 1.18 26.06 -10.77
C GLU A 32 1.15 24.67 -11.41
N ARG A 33 1.32 23.62 -10.59
CA ARG A 33 1.37 22.22 -11.06
C ARG A 33 0.03 21.69 -11.57
N SER A 34 -1.06 22.07 -10.92
CA SER A 34 -2.42 21.58 -11.25
C SER A 34 -3.14 22.43 -12.27
N GLY A 35 -2.71 23.66 -12.50
CA GLY A 35 -3.46 24.65 -13.29
C GLY A 35 -4.78 25.09 -12.64
N VAL A 36 -4.95 24.83 -11.33
CA VAL A 36 -6.10 25.28 -10.53
C VAL A 36 -5.74 26.55 -9.77
N ALA A 37 -6.60 27.57 -9.81
CA ALA A 37 -6.33 28.82 -9.13
C ALA A 37 -6.08 28.64 -7.63
N LYS A 38 -5.04 29.28 -7.09
CA LYS A 38 -4.66 29.26 -5.68
C LYS A 38 -5.84 29.53 -4.73
N ALA A 39 -6.68 30.53 -5.09
CA ALA A 39 -7.87 30.86 -4.30
C ALA A 39 -8.87 29.71 -4.24
N THR A 40 -9.02 28.97 -5.34
CA THR A 40 -9.92 27.79 -5.42
C THR A 40 -9.38 26.66 -4.53
N ILE A 41 -8.07 26.35 -4.62
CA ILE A 41 -7.44 25.33 -3.78
C ILE A 41 -7.61 25.69 -2.30
N SER A 42 -7.32 26.95 -1.94
CA SER A 42 -7.45 27.43 -0.56
C SER A 42 -8.89 27.27 -0.02
N LYS A 43 -9.91 27.57 -0.82
CA LYS A 43 -11.31 27.39 -0.42
C LYS A 43 -11.67 25.92 -0.23
N ILE A 44 -11.16 25.04 -1.11
CA ILE A 44 -11.38 23.60 -1.01
C ILE A 44 -10.74 23.06 0.26
N GLU A 45 -9.45 23.37 0.52
CA GLU A 45 -8.75 22.89 1.70
C GLU A 45 -9.32 23.41 3.04
N ARG A 46 -10.08 24.50 3.01
CA ARG A 46 -10.82 25.04 4.16
C ARG A 46 -12.27 24.60 4.21
N GLU A 47 -12.67 23.69 3.31
CA GLU A 47 -14.04 23.16 3.24
C GLU A 47 -15.09 24.25 2.90
N GLU A 48 -14.65 25.40 2.37
CA GLU A 48 -15.53 26.51 1.96
C GLU A 48 -16.14 26.32 0.56
N ALA A 49 -15.66 25.34 -0.20
CA ALA A 49 -16.16 25.02 -1.54
C ALA A 49 -15.94 23.54 -1.87
N SER A 50 -16.96 22.92 -2.46
CA SER A 50 -16.85 21.56 -3.00
C SER A 50 -16.15 21.60 -4.37
N PRO A 51 -15.11 20.79 -4.59
CA PRO A 51 -14.43 20.72 -5.87
C PRO A 51 -15.27 20.00 -6.94
N THR A 52 -15.21 20.46 -8.17
CA THR A 52 -15.78 19.73 -9.29
C THR A 52 -14.90 18.56 -9.70
N ALA A 53 -15.44 17.57 -10.42
CA ALA A 53 -14.69 16.43 -10.92
C ALA A 53 -13.46 16.86 -11.75
N VAL A 54 -13.59 17.89 -12.59
CA VAL A 54 -12.50 18.45 -13.40
C VAL A 54 -11.38 19.00 -12.52
N VAL A 55 -11.74 19.71 -11.44
CA VAL A 55 -10.76 20.24 -10.48
C VAL A 55 -10.06 19.10 -9.77
N LEU A 56 -10.78 18.07 -9.33
CA LEU A 56 -10.20 16.89 -8.68
C LEU A 56 -9.25 16.11 -9.58
N VAL A 57 -9.60 15.92 -10.86
CA VAL A 57 -8.72 15.28 -11.85
C VAL A 57 -7.40 16.05 -12.00
N ARG A 58 -7.47 17.40 -12.08
CA ARG A 58 -6.25 18.24 -12.20
C ARG A 58 -5.38 18.18 -10.95
N LEU A 59 -6.02 18.26 -9.77
CA LEU A 59 -5.29 18.16 -8.49
C LEU A 59 -4.68 16.77 -8.30
N ALA A 60 -5.42 15.70 -8.61
CA ALA A 60 -4.90 14.34 -8.57
C ALA A 60 -3.69 14.17 -9.50
N GLY A 61 -3.77 14.68 -10.74
CA GLY A 61 -2.67 14.64 -11.71
C GLY A 61 -1.42 15.36 -11.20
N ALA A 62 -1.56 16.49 -10.51
CA ALA A 62 -0.44 17.19 -9.88
C ALA A 62 0.27 16.36 -8.80
N PHE A 63 -0.43 15.44 -8.16
CA PHE A 63 0.10 14.52 -7.15
C PHE A 63 0.56 13.18 -7.72
N ASP A 64 0.57 12.99 -9.03
CA ASP A 64 0.82 11.70 -9.70
C ASP A 64 -0.20 10.61 -9.31
N LEU A 65 -1.43 11.01 -9.04
CA LEU A 65 -2.55 10.14 -8.71
C LEU A 65 -3.59 10.12 -9.84
N THR A 66 -4.31 9.02 -9.93
CA THR A 66 -5.58 9.00 -10.66
C THR A 66 -6.69 9.64 -9.81
N PHE A 67 -7.78 10.09 -10.44
CA PHE A 67 -8.95 10.57 -9.72
C PHE A 67 -9.48 9.52 -8.72
N ALA A 68 -9.61 8.25 -9.14
CA ALA A 68 -10.00 7.16 -8.27
C ALA A 68 -9.00 6.94 -7.11
N GLY A 69 -7.70 7.03 -7.40
CA GLY A 69 -6.65 6.94 -6.38
C GLY A 69 -6.72 8.05 -5.33
N LEU A 70 -7.07 9.27 -5.73
CA LEU A 70 -7.28 10.38 -4.80
C LEU A 70 -8.51 10.13 -3.91
N LEU A 71 -9.63 9.67 -4.49
CA LEU A 71 -10.84 9.35 -3.73
C LEU A 71 -10.63 8.21 -2.75
N LEU A 72 -9.99 7.11 -3.18
CA LEU A 72 -9.64 5.99 -2.30
C LEU A 72 -8.76 6.44 -1.12
N ARG A 73 -7.84 7.37 -1.36
CA ARG A 73 -7.01 7.94 -0.30
C ARG A 73 -7.79 8.89 0.62
N ALA A 74 -8.82 9.57 0.11
CA ALA A 74 -9.70 10.41 0.91
C ALA A 74 -10.60 9.57 1.83
N GLU A 75 -11.12 8.44 1.35
CA GLU A 75 -11.87 7.47 2.16
C GLU A 75 -11.01 6.79 3.24
N GLY A 76 -9.70 6.92 3.16
CA GLY A 76 -8.70 6.23 3.99
C GLY A 76 -8.62 6.63 5.46
N GLU A 77 -9.52 7.46 5.98
CA GLU A 77 -9.67 7.68 7.43
C GLU A 77 -10.39 6.54 8.16
N LYS A 78 -10.71 5.45 7.46
CA LYS A 78 -11.23 4.24 8.09
C LYS A 78 -10.14 3.64 8.97
N GLU A 79 -10.47 3.53 10.22
CA GLU A 79 -9.75 2.95 11.36
C GLU A 79 -8.23 2.76 11.22
N ARG A 80 -7.47 3.53 11.98
CA ARG A 80 -6.01 3.38 12.12
C ARG A 80 -5.64 2.04 12.73
N LEU A 81 -6.59 1.39 13.38
CA LEU A 81 -6.46 0.11 14.06
C LEU A 81 -7.00 -1.01 13.16
N SER A 82 -6.15 -1.97 12.82
CA SER A 82 -6.51 -3.22 12.16
C SER A 82 -6.66 -4.30 13.23
N ARG A 83 -7.89 -4.68 13.55
CA ARG A 83 -8.14 -5.73 14.56
C ARG A 83 -7.90 -7.10 13.96
N ALA A 84 -7.26 -7.99 14.73
CA ALA A 84 -6.91 -9.34 14.28
C ALA A 84 -8.11 -10.15 13.77
N ALA A 85 -9.30 -9.92 14.34
CA ALA A 85 -10.53 -10.62 13.95
C ALA A 85 -11.07 -10.17 12.58
N ASP A 86 -10.74 -8.94 12.16
CA ASP A 86 -11.26 -8.32 10.93
C ASP A 86 -10.26 -8.38 9.77
N GLN A 87 -9.06 -8.93 10.00
CA GLN A 87 -8.01 -9.04 9.00
C GLN A 87 -8.38 -10.07 7.94
N PRO A 88 -8.51 -9.68 6.65
CA PRO A 88 -8.86 -10.61 5.59
C PRO A 88 -7.81 -11.70 5.42
N VAL A 89 -8.26 -12.94 5.25
CA VAL A 89 -7.42 -14.10 4.93
C VAL A 89 -7.79 -14.60 3.55
N TRP A 90 -6.80 -14.74 2.69
CA TRP A 90 -6.93 -15.42 1.41
C TRP A 90 -6.08 -16.69 1.43
N ARG A 91 -6.61 -17.77 0.83
CA ARG A 91 -5.94 -19.06 0.72
C ARG A 91 -5.78 -19.42 -0.75
N ASP A 92 -4.57 -19.78 -1.12
CA ASP A 92 -4.26 -20.32 -2.44
C ASP A 92 -4.86 -21.72 -2.61
N PRO A 93 -5.68 -21.96 -3.65
CA PRO A 93 -6.35 -23.24 -3.83
C PRO A 93 -5.38 -24.38 -4.22
N ASP A 94 -4.24 -24.06 -4.85
CA ASP A 94 -3.32 -25.06 -5.38
C ASP A 94 -2.29 -25.49 -4.34
N THR A 95 -1.69 -24.54 -3.65
CA THR A 95 -0.60 -24.77 -2.68
C THR A 95 -1.09 -24.80 -1.24
N GLY A 96 -2.26 -24.23 -0.98
CA GLY A 96 -2.83 -24.07 0.35
C GLY A 96 -2.14 -23.04 1.22
N TYR A 97 -1.16 -22.26 0.69
CA TYR A 97 -0.59 -21.17 1.46
C TYR A 97 -1.64 -20.09 1.75
N THR A 98 -1.53 -19.47 2.91
CA THR A 98 -2.48 -18.44 3.31
C THR A 98 -1.79 -17.09 3.41
N ARG A 99 -2.55 -16.02 3.07
CA ARG A 99 -2.13 -14.63 3.23
C ARG A 99 -3.16 -13.91 4.10
N LYS A 100 -2.72 -13.41 5.22
CA LYS A 100 -3.53 -12.60 6.12
C LYS A 100 -3.08 -11.15 6.01
N GLN A 101 -3.96 -10.27 5.60
CA GLN A 101 -3.69 -8.84 5.47
C GLN A 101 -3.72 -8.18 6.85
N ILE A 102 -2.56 -8.04 7.49
CA ILE A 102 -2.47 -7.44 8.84
C ILE A 102 -2.74 -5.95 8.77
N PHE A 103 -2.12 -5.27 7.79
CA PHE A 103 -2.26 -3.83 7.63
C PHE A 103 -2.17 -3.45 6.16
N SER A 104 -3.16 -2.73 5.67
CA SER A 104 -3.15 -2.09 4.35
C SER A 104 -4.10 -0.92 4.36
N ARG A 105 -3.62 0.25 3.95
CA ARG A 105 -4.44 1.45 3.83
C ARG A 105 -4.09 2.18 2.53
N PRO A 106 -5.08 2.71 1.80
CA PRO A 106 -4.84 3.47 0.56
C PRO A 106 -3.98 4.72 0.76
N ASP A 107 -4.05 5.33 1.95
CA ASP A 107 -3.36 6.55 2.35
C ASP A 107 -2.02 6.30 3.04
N HIS A 108 -1.61 5.03 3.19
CA HIS A 108 -0.38 4.65 3.87
C HIS A 108 0.58 3.91 2.93
N PRO A 109 1.88 4.26 2.91
CA PRO A 109 2.82 3.61 2.01
C PRO A 109 3.15 2.17 2.37
N LEU A 110 2.94 1.78 3.63
CA LEU A 110 3.26 0.44 4.10
C LEU A 110 2.06 -0.50 4.04
N GLU A 111 2.34 -1.74 3.67
CA GLU A 111 1.45 -2.88 3.86
C GLU A 111 2.17 -3.97 4.64
N ILE A 112 1.45 -4.71 5.47
CA ILE A 112 1.97 -5.84 6.24
C ILE A 112 1.07 -7.04 6.00
N VAL A 113 1.68 -8.12 5.56
CA VAL A 113 1.01 -9.39 5.28
C VAL A 113 1.68 -10.50 6.08
N GLU A 114 0.91 -11.28 6.79
CA GLU A 114 1.37 -12.55 7.36
C GLU A 114 1.08 -13.68 6.38
N VAL A 115 2.06 -14.51 6.15
CA VAL A 115 1.95 -15.67 5.27
C VAL A 115 2.28 -16.93 6.05
N GLU A 116 1.39 -17.93 5.93
CA GLU A 116 1.70 -19.29 6.32
C GLU A 116 1.87 -20.13 5.06
N MET A 117 3.06 -20.72 4.90
CA MET A 117 3.40 -21.59 3.78
C MET A 117 3.51 -23.04 4.27
N PRO A 118 2.67 -23.95 3.77
CA PRO A 118 2.75 -25.35 4.11
C PRO A 118 4.09 -25.97 3.76
N ALA A 119 4.40 -27.10 4.40
CA ALA A 119 5.60 -27.89 4.14
C ALA A 119 5.72 -28.28 2.65
N GLY A 120 6.91 -28.18 2.09
CA GLY A 120 7.21 -28.58 0.70
C GLY A 120 6.61 -27.68 -0.39
N GLN A 121 5.97 -26.58 -0.04
CA GLN A 121 5.34 -25.68 -1.02
C GLN A 121 6.25 -24.54 -1.44
N LYS A 122 6.01 -24.04 -2.66
CA LYS A 122 6.71 -22.88 -3.20
C LYS A 122 5.80 -22.01 -4.06
N VAL A 123 6.13 -20.75 -4.16
CA VAL A 123 5.55 -19.79 -5.11
C VAL A 123 6.65 -19.11 -5.89
N VAL A 124 6.40 -18.87 -7.17
CA VAL A 124 7.32 -18.15 -8.07
C VAL A 124 6.64 -16.86 -8.49
N LEU A 125 7.30 -15.75 -8.30
CA LEU A 125 6.78 -14.42 -8.57
C LEU A 125 7.67 -13.73 -9.61
N PRO A 126 7.11 -13.24 -10.72
CA PRO A 126 7.90 -12.57 -11.76
C PRO A 126 8.41 -11.20 -11.27
N ALA A 127 9.50 -10.72 -11.86
CA ALA A 127 10.10 -9.43 -11.56
C ALA A 127 9.09 -8.25 -11.65
N SER A 128 8.09 -8.35 -12.53
CA SER A 128 7.03 -7.35 -12.69
C SER A 128 6.19 -7.15 -11.42
N SER A 129 6.10 -8.17 -10.55
CA SER A 129 5.38 -8.08 -9.26
C SER A 129 6.04 -7.10 -8.28
N TYR A 130 7.32 -6.75 -8.52
CA TYR A 130 8.13 -5.93 -7.60
C TYR A 130 8.57 -4.59 -8.20
N ALA A 131 8.17 -4.27 -9.42
CA ALA A 131 8.67 -3.12 -10.17
C ALA A 131 8.48 -1.76 -9.46
N ARG A 132 7.49 -1.65 -8.56
CA ARG A 132 7.14 -0.44 -7.83
C ARG A 132 6.99 -0.67 -6.32
N ILE A 133 7.61 -1.72 -5.81
CA ILE A 133 7.46 -2.12 -4.42
C ILE A 133 8.86 -2.36 -3.84
N ARG A 134 9.10 -1.85 -2.65
CA ARG A 134 10.19 -2.26 -1.79
C ARG A 134 9.63 -3.23 -0.76
N GLN A 135 10.29 -4.35 -0.57
CA GLN A 135 9.80 -5.33 0.39
C GLN A 135 10.91 -5.96 1.20
N ALA A 136 10.51 -6.44 2.37
CA ALA A 136 11.32 -7.30 3.22
C ALA A 136 10.47 -8.46 3.72
N ILE A 137 11.10 -9.61 3.94
CA ILE A 137 10.49 -10.78 4.58
C ILE A 137 11.18 -11.00 5.92
N ARG A 138 10.38 -11.23 6.97
CA ARG A 138 10.88 -11.66 8.28
C ARG A 138 10.23 -12.99 8.66
N VAL A 139 11.03 -14.03 8.84
CA VAL A 139 10.54 -15.34 9.29
C VAL A 139 10.15 -15.26 10.76
N GLN A 140 8.91 -15.67 11.10
CA GLN A 140 8.41 -15.72 12.47
C GLN A 140 8.61 -17.11 13.08
N ALA A 141 8.30 -18.16 12.28
CA ALA A 141 8.44 -19.55 12.73
C ALA A 141 8.76 -20.46 11.52
N GLY A 142 9.53 -21.51 11.76
CA GLY A 142 9.97 -22.44 10.71
C GLY A 142 11.19 -21.97 9.95
N ALA A 143 11.31 -22.43 8.71
CA ALA A 143 12.41 -22.11 7.80
C ALA A 143 11.87 -21.76 6.42
N LEU A 144 12.53 -20.83 5.73
CA LEU A 144 12.15 -20.35 4.42
C LEU A 144 13.38 -20.27 3.50
N VAL A 145 13.21 -20.60 2.24
CA VAL A 145 14.22 -20.41 1.21
C VAL A 145 13.73 -19.35 0.22
N ILE A 146 14.56 -18.35 -0.01
CA ILE A 146 14.33 -17.32 -1.03
C ILE A 146 15.39 -17.50 -2.12
N ILE A 147 14.94 -17.54 -3.38
CA ILE A 147 15.83 -17.48 -4.54
C ILE A 147 15.47 -16.21 -5.31
N GLU A 148 16.36 -15.22 -5.30
CA GLU A 148 16.19 -13.94 -5.96
C GLU A 148 17.25 -13.76 -7.05
N GLY A 149 16.82 -13.61 -8.31
CA GLY A 149 17.76 -13.46 -9.42
C GLY A 149 18.79 -14.61 -9.53
N GLY A 150 18.43 -15.80 -9.05
CA GLY A 150 19.32 -16.98 -8.99
C GLY A 150 20.15 -17.12 -7.71
N GLU A 151 20.19 -16.12 -6.86
CA GLU A 151 20.87 -16.19 -5.56
C GLU A 151 19.95 -16.82 -4.49
N ARG A 152 20.44 -17.87 -3.84
CA ARG A 152 19.69 -18.63 -2.83
C ARG A 152 20.06 -18.22 -1.42
N GLN A 153 19.07 -17.84 -0.63
CA GLN A 153 19.18 -17.51 0.79
C GLN A 153 18.29 -18.45 1.63
N ALA A 154 18.85 -19.10 2.63
CA ALA A 154 18.10 -19.89 3.60
C ALA A 154 17.91 -19.06 4.88
N LEU A 155 16.65 -18.94 5.31
CA LEU A 155 16.23 -18.12 6.43
C LEU A 155 15.63 -19.00 7.52
N SER A 156 15.97 -18.71 8.76
CA SER A 156 15.42 -19.32 9.97
C SER A 156 14.55 -18.33 10.73
N ALA A 157 13.81 -18.82 11.72
CA ALA A 157 12.99 -17.95 12.57
C ALA A 157 13.82 -16.81 13.18
N GLY A 158 13.35 -15.59 13.03
CA GLY A 158 14.03 -14.35 13.43
C GLY A 158 14.79 -13.65 12.30
N ASP A 159 15.20 -14.35 11.25
CA ASP A 159 15.91 -13.75 10.13
C ASP A 159 15.03 -12.82 9.31
N CYS A 160 15.66 -11.79 8.74
CA CYS A 160 15.01 -10.81 7.87
C CYS A 160 15.84 -10.60 6.61
N LEU A 161 15.17 -10.67 5.44
CA LEU A 161 15.76 -10.41 4.13
C LEU A 161 15.07 -9.23 3.46
N GLY A 162 15.81 -8.18 3.11
CA GLY A 162 15.37 -7.11 2.22
C GLY A 162 15.66 -7.50 0.77
N PHE A 163 14.67 -7.33 -0.11
CA PHE A 163 14.83 -7.64 -1.54
C PHE A 163 15.61 -6.56 -2.28
N GLY A 164 16.38 -6.99 -3.26
CA GLY A 164 17.14 -6.13 -4.16
C GLY A 164 16.30 -5.49 -5.29
N PRO A 165 16.94 -5.12 -6.40
CA PRO A 165 16.23 -4.67 -7.61
C PRO A 165 15.27 -5.75 -8.13
N PRO A 166 14.16 -5.34 -8.80
CA PRO A 166 13.17 -6.31 -9.28
C PRO A 166 13.77 -7.44 -10.12
N SER A 167 13.59 -8.65 -9.64
CA SER A 167 14.00 -9.89 -10.32
C SER A 167 12.95 -10.97 -10.09
N GLU A 168 13.05 -12.11 -10.79
CA GLU A 168 12.22 -13.27 -10.45
C GLU A 168 12.57 -13.77 -9.05
N VAL A 169 11.56 -14.08 -8.26
CA VAL A 169 11.72 -14.55 -6.88
C VAL A 169 10.97 -15.86 -6.69
N THR A 170 11.66 -16.88 -6.21
CA THR A 170 11.04 -18.09 -5.66
C THR A 170 11.07 -18.01 -4.14
N ILE A 171 9.91 -18.21 -3.52
CA ILE A 171 9.74 -18.35 -2.07
C ILE A 171 9.33 -19.78 -1.81
N ALA A 172 10.12 -20.55 -1.06
CA ALA A 172 9.93 -21.97 -0.85
C ALA A 172 10.06 -22.37 0.63
N ASN A 173 9.14 -23.19 1.09
CA ASN A 173 9.30 -23.93 2.34
C ASN A 173 9.74 -25.36 2.01
N GLU A 174 11.03 -25.62 2.07
CA GLU A 174 11.64 -26.93 1.80
C GLU A 174 11.64 -27.84 3.05
N SER A 175 11.10 -27.37 4.16
CA SER A 175 11.06 -28.12 5.42
C SER A 175 9.83 -29.05 5.51
N ALA A 176 9.82 -29.92 6.51
CA ALA A 176 8.71 -30.84 6.79
C ALA A 176 7.59 -30.21 7.66
N ALA A 177 7.74 -28.95 8.08
CA ALA A 177 6.78 -28.24 8.91
C ALA A 177 6.32 -26.92 8.23
N PRO A 178 5.15 -26.38 8.54
CA PRO A 178 4.74 -25.07 8.04
C PRO A 178 5.70 -23.96 8.44
N CYS A 179 5.82 -22.95 7.61
CA CYS A 179 6.61 -21.75 7.88
C CYS A 179 5.69 -20.52 7.90
N THR A 180 5.83 -19.70 8.95
CA THR A 180 5.12 -18.42 9.06
C THR A 180 6.11 -17.26 8.93
N TYR A 181 5.78 -16.29 8.08
CA TYR A 181 6.61 -15.11 7.87
C TYR A 181 5.78 -13.87 7.60
N LEU A 182 6.35 -12.72 7.93
CA LEU A 182 5.81 -11.41 7.55
C LEU A 182 6.42 -10.93 6.23
N VAL A 183 5.58 -10.37 5.39
CA VAL A 183 5.99 -9.55 4.25
C VAL A 183 5.64 -8.11 4.56
N VAL A 184 6.64 -7.26 4.61
CA VAL A 184 6.48 -5.81 4.76
C VAL A 184 6.76 -5.17 3.40
N LEU A 185 5.75 -4.49 2.87
CA LEU A 185 5.82 -3.84 1.57
C LEU A 185 5.76 -2.32 1.75
N ALA A 186 6.59 -1.61 1.01
CA ALA A 186 6.51 -0.17 0.88
C ALA A 186 6.29 0.19 -0.59
N ARG A 187 5.23 0.94 -0.88
CA ARG A 187 5.00 1.50 -2.22
C ARG A 187 5.92 2.69 -2.41
N SER A 188 6.67 2.70 -3.48
CA SER A 188 7.56 3.80 -3.88
C SER A 188 6.86 4.74 -4.85
#